data_fd53b002f528e2c8effae02dd5f05d5b
#
_entry.id   fd53b002f528e2c8effae02dd5f05d5b
#
_cell.length_a   1.000
_cell.length_b   1.000
_cell.length_c   1.000
_cell.angle_alpha   90.00
_cell.angle_beta   90.00
_cell.angle_gamma   90.00
#
_symmetry.space_group_name_H-M   'P 1'
#
loop_
_entity.id
_entity.type
_entity.pdbx_description
1 polymer ?
#
loop_
_entity_poly.entity_id
_entity_poly.type
_entity_poly.pdbx_seq_one_letter_code
_entity_poly.pdbx_strand_id
1 'polypeptide(L)'
;MTSPLIEFVDFSFKYRAQKNPTLYDINLSIYPGEKILIAGPSGSGKSTLGSCLNGLIPFNNQGDITGSLTIGGKKPESVFQLSEFVGSVLQDTDAQFVGLSSGEDIAFALENKVCPQAEMKARVLDVAKLVGADGYLRHSPQRLSGGQKQRISMAGVLIENTSILLLDEPLAALDPSTGKLAIELIDDIAKKTGCTIIIIEHRLEDVLWRHIDRVILLSSGRIVEDSAPDKIVISENLDAVGIRKPLYISALSRIGVDVTVAKKPGRLDSLQLTDNEKEKVRLWAKAASVNSALASDKYNESTTPLLEVKDVGFTYAETETDALRDISFKLYPGEMTAIVGANGAGKSTLAKLIVGFEETKTGSILYNGEDMKELTIPERAERIGYVMQNPNQMICKPMIFDEVALGLRVRGISEPEINERIERVLSVCGLQRFLKWPISALSYGQKKRVTIADALVLDPKIIILDEPTAGQDWRHYTDIMEFLVSLNKLGVTVLMITHDMHLCLEYARRALVFSDGRLLADKPAYEVLSDPVLAAKANLRETSLYDLARICAIDDARTLVRAYNEGGIGG
;
A
#
# COMPACT_ATOMS: atom_id res chain seq x y z
N MET A 1 -33.68 -18.35 -13.21
CA MET A 1 -32.57 -17.40 -13.11
C MET A 1 -32.73 -16.69 -11.78
N THR A 2 -31.72 -16.68 -10.95
CA THR A 2 -31.73 -15.93 -9.67
C THR A 2 -31.78 -14.45 -10.00
N SER A 3 -32.63 -13.67 -9.32
CA SER A 3 -32.68 -12.21 -9.46
C SER A 3 -31.40 -11.59 -8.88
N PRO A 4 -30.89 -10.50 -9.47
CA PRO A 4 -29.73 -9.81 -8.92
C PRO A 4 -30.04 -9.26 -7.52
N LEU A 5 -29.05 -9.31 -6.64
CA LEU A 5 -29.12 -8.70 -5.28
C LEU A 5 -28.89 -7.18 -5.38
N ILE A 6 -27.98 -6.77 -6.28
CA ILE A 6 -27.67 -5.37 -6.59
C ILE A 6 -27.79 -5.21 -8.09
N GLU A 7 -28.46 -4.15 -8.54
CA GLU A 7 -28.59 -3.85 -9.97
C GLU A 7 -28.49 -2.35 -10.22
N PHE A 8 -27.52 -1.97 -11.02
CA PHE A 8 -27.39 -0.63 -11.60
C PHE A 8 -27.82 -0.70 -13.09
N VAL A 9 -28.69 0.21 -13.49
CA VAL A 9 -29.16 0.33 -14.88
C VAL A 9 -28.98 1.77 -15.36
N ASP A 10 -28.11 1.96 -16.35
CA ASP A 10 -27.74 3.25 -16.95
C ASP A 10 -27.42 4.32 -15.89
N PHE A 11 -26.81 3.88 -14.76
CA PHE A 11 -26.65 4.71 -13.59
C PHE A 11 -25.47 5.67 -13.77
N SER A 12 -25.74 6.96 -13.57
CA SER A 12 -24.69 7.99 -13.52
C SER A 12 -24.87 8.88 -12.28
N PHE A 13 -23.75 9.36 -11.74
CA PHE A 13 -23.75 10.24 -10.58
C PHE A 13 -22.75 11.38 -10.74
N LYS A 14 -23.21 12.60 -10.37
CA LYS A 14 -22.40 13.82 -10.36
C LYS A 14 -22.55 14.53 -9.02
N TYR A 15 -21.43 14.75 -8.31
CA TYR A 15 -21.43 15.59 -7.11
C TYR A 15 -21.82 17.04 -7.43
N ARG A 16 -22.57 17.72 -6.55
CA ARG A 16 -22.97 19.13 -6.75
C ARG A 16 -21.79 20.08 -6.98
N ALA A 17 -20.65 19.83 -6.33
CA ALA A 17 -19.45 20.64 -6.44
C ALA A 17 -18.65 20.38 -7.73
N GLN A 18 -18.98 19.37 -8.51
CA GLN A 18 -18.25 18.97 -9.70
C GLN A 18 -18.96 19.38 -10.99
N LYS A 19 -18.18 19.71 -12.01
CA LYS A 19 -18.68 20.03 -13.34
C LYS A 19 -19.12 18.79 -14.12
N ASN A 20 -18.34 17.71 -13.99
CA ASN A 20 -18.54 16.46 -14.70
C ASN A 20 -19.03 15.35 -13.76
N PRO A 21 -19.77 14.36 -14.23
CA PRO A 21 -20.11 13.17 -13.45
C PRO A 21 -18.86 12.43 -12.97
N THR A 22 -18.99 11.74 -11.83
CA THR A 22 -17.97 10.85 -11.29
C THR A 22 -18.20 9.41 -11.71
N LEU A 23 -19.48 9.03 -11.93
CA LEU A 23 -19.87 7.74 -12.49
C LEU A 23 -20.70 7.99 -13.76
N TYR A 24 -20.45 7.19 -14.79
CA TYR A 24 -21.08 7.30 -16.09
C TYR A 24 -21.61 5.95 -16.55
N ASP A 25 -22.90 5.88 -16.87
CA ASP A 25 -23.56 4.77 -17.56
C ASP A 25 -23.19 3.40 -16.95
N ILE A 26 -23.19 3.31 -15.61
CA ILE A 26 -22.90 2.07 -14.90
C ILE A 26 -24.05 1.10 -15.12
N ASN A 27 -23.75 -0.04 -15.73
CA ASN A 27 -24.63 -1.20 -15.88
C ASN A 27 -23.94 -2.38 -15.19
N LEU A 28 -24.49 -2.81 -14.03
CA LEU A 28 -23.85 -3.81 -13.19
C LEU A 28 -24.92 -4.60 -12.42
N SER A 29 -24.87 -5.93 -12.53
CA SER A 29 -25.68 -6.83 -11.73
C SER A 29 -24.79 -7.71 -10.86
N ILE A 30 -25.08 -7.77 -9.55
CA ILE A 30 -24.37 -8.60 -8.58
C ILE A 30 -25.38 -9.57 -7.97
N TYR A 31 -25.02 -10.85 -7.92
CA TYR A 31 -25.89 -11.92 -7.45
C TYR A 31 -25.58 -12.35 -6.01
N PRO A 32 -26.57 -12.94 -5.31
CA PRO A 32 -26.37 -13.43 -3.93
C PRO A 32 -25.21 -14.43 -3.84
N GLY A 33 -24.33 -14.22 -2.86
CA GLY A 33 -23.18 -15.09 -2.57
C GLY A 33 -21.96 -14.86 -3.46
N GLU A 34 -22.01 -13.95 -4.45
CA GLU A 34 -20.83 -13.61 -5.24
C GLU A 34 -19.78 -12.89 -4.40
N LYS A 35 -18.51 -13.19 -4.67
CA LYS A 35 -17.36 -12.46 -4.17
C LYS A 35 -16.70 -11.69 -5.30
N ILE A 36 -16.81 -10.37 -5.25
CA ILE A 36 -16.44 -9.46 -6.34
C ILE A 36 -15.31 -8.54 -5.90
N LEU A 37 -14.36 -8.33 -6.79
CA LEU A 37 -13.34 -7.29 -6.67
C LEU A 37 -13.67 -6.13 -7.62
N ILE A 38 -13.79 -4.92 -7.10
CA ILE A 38 -13.85 -3.68 -7.89
C ILE A 38 -12.45 -3.06 -7.86
N ALA A 39 -11.76 -3.12 -9.00
CA ALA A 39 -10.41 -2.61 -9.16
C ALA A 39 -10.39 -1.39 -10.10
N GLY A 40 -9.42 -0.51 -9.92
CA GLY A 40 -9.26 0.68 -10.77
C GLY A 40 -8.27 1.67 -10.15
N PRO A 41 -7.76 2.64 -10.91
CA PRO A 41 -6.83 3.65 -10.40
C PRO A 41 -7.50 4.60 -9.39
N SER A 42 -6.68 5.39 -8.68
CA SER A 42 -7.17 6.46 -7.81
C SER A 42 -8.03 7.45 -8.61
N GLY A 43 -9.16 7.87 -8.04
CA GLY A 43 -10.10 8.77 -8.72
C GLY A 43 -10.94 8.12 -9.83
N SER A 44 -10.88 6.79 -10.02
CA SER A 44 -11.72 6.11 -11.04
C SER A 44 -13.21 6.03 -10.67
N GLY A 45 -13.59 6.37 -9.44
CA GLY A 45 -14.99 6.33 -8.98
C GLY A 45 -15.34 5.15 -8.07
N LYS A 46 -14.37 4.29 -7.67
CA LYS A 46 -14.60 3.09 -6.84
C LYS A 46 -15.31 3.42 -5.52
N SER A 47 -14.75 4.34 -4.72
CA SER A 47 -15.35 4.72 -3.43
C SER A 47 -16.67 5.46 -3.62
N THR A 48 -16.87 6.15 -4.76
CA THR A 48 -18.18 6.72 -5.12
C THR A 48 -19.21 5.63 -5.40
N LEU A 49 -18.81 4.57 -6.13
CA LEU A 49 -19.66 3.41 -6.37
C LEU A 49 -19.99 2.68 -5.04
N GLY A 50 -18.99 2.51 -4.15
CA GLY A 50 -19.19 2.01 -2.78
C GLY A 50 -20.15 2.87 -1.97
N SER A 51 -20.03 4.20 -2.08
CA SER A 51 -20.93 5.17 -1.41
C SER A 51 -22.37 5.10 -1.92
N CYS A 52 -22.59 4.70 -3.16
CA CYS A 52 -23.93 4.41 -3.68
C CYS A 52 -24.51 3.13 -3.05
N LEU A 53 -23.67 2.12 -2.81
CA LEU A 53 -24.10 0.85 -2.22
C LEU A 53 -24.44 0.96 -0.74
N ASN A 54 -23.69 1.76 0.04
CA ASN A 54 -23.94 1.92 1.48
C ASN A 54 -24.88 3.10 1.81
N GLY A 55 -25.36 3.81 0.81
CA GLY A 55 -26.36 4.90 0.98
C GLY A 55 -25.78 6.25 1.37
N LEU A 56 -24.45 6.40 1.50
CA LEU A 56 -23.86 7.74 1.63
C LEU A 56 -24.24 8.62 0.43
N ILE A 57 -24.44 8.03 -0.73
CA ILE A 57 -25.05 8.64 -1.90
C ILE A 57 -26.42 7.96 -2.11
N PRO A 58 -27.51 8.73 -2.20
CA PRO A 58 -27.63 10.19 -2.21
C PRO A 58 -27.89 10.83 -0.83
N PHE A 59 -28.01 10.05 0.25
CA PHE A 59 -28.63 10.53 1.48
C PHE A 59 -27.73 11.48 2.28
N ASN A 60 -26.41 11.29 2.24
CA ASN A 60 -25.44 12.16 2.90
C ASN A 60 -24.72 13.06 1.88
N ASN A 61 -24.21 12.45 0.80
CA ASN A 61 -23.50 13.15 -0.26
C ASN A 61 -24.47 13.44 -1.41
N GLN A 62 -24.92 14.69 -1.52
CA GLN A 62 -25.90 15.11 -2.52
C GLN A 62 -25.27 15.31 -3.90
N GLY A 63 -26.05 14.95 -4.92
CA GLY A 63 -25.66 15.10 -6.33
C GLY A 63 -26.80 14.77 -7.28
N ASP A 64 -26.50 14.87 -8.57
CA ASP A 64 -27.45 14.53 -9.64
C ASP A 64 -27.30 13.06 -9.99
N ILE A 65 -28.40 12.30 -9.99
CA ILE A 65 -28.46 10.88 -10.33
C ILE A 65 -29.31 10.71 -11.60
N THR A 66 -28.85 9.91 -12.53
CA THR A 66 -29.64 9.38 -13.64
C THR A 66 -29.57 7.86 -13.64
N GLY A 67 -30.54 7.20 -14.27
CA GLY A 67 -30.69 5.75 -14.22
C GLY A 67 -31.26 5.26 -12.87
N SER A 68 -30.97 4.01 -12.51
CA SER A 68 -31.51 3.40 -11.31
C SER A 68 -30.51 2.50 -10.59
N LEU A 69 -30.66 2.42 -9.27
CA LEU A 69 -30.02 1.45 -8.39
C LEU A 69 -31.10 0.73 -7.60
N THR A 70 -31.06 -0.60 -7.61
CA THR A 70 -31.87 -1.44 -6.73
C THR A 70 -31.00 -2.36 -5.89
N ILE A 71 -31.37 -2.57 -4.62
CA ILE A 71 -30.70 -3.50 -3.68
C ILE A 71 -31.81 -4.34 -3.04
N GLY A 72 -31.64 -5.66 -3.09
CA GLY A 72 -32.72 -6.59 -2.68
C GLY A 72 -34.00 -6.43 -3.51
N GLY A 73 -33.89 -6.00 -4.77
CA GLY A 73 -35.02 -5.75 -5.68
C GLY A 73 -35.82 -4.47 -5.37
N LYS A 74 -35.32 -3.61 -4.46
CA LYS A 74 -35.98 -2.35 -4.09
C LYS A 74 -35.06 -1.15 -4.31
N LYS A 75 -35.67 -0.01 -4.67
CA LYS A 75 -34.93 1.25 -4.69
C LYS A 75 -34.68 1.70 -3.25
N PRO A 76 -33.44 2.04 -2.87
CA PRO A 76 -33.13 2.53 -1.52
C PRO A 76 -33.84 3.85 -1.22
N GLU A 77 -34.48 3.95 -0.04
CA GLU A 77 -35.21 5.15 0.41
C GLU A 77 -34.52 5.86 1.59
N SER A 78 -33.65 5.14 2.31
CA SER A 78 -32.89 5.70 3.43
C SER A 78 -31.62 4.90 3.71
N VAL A 79 -30.66 5.51 4.44
CA VAL A 79 -29.47 4.82 4.95
C VAL A 79 -29.85 3.67 5.89
N PHE A 80 -30.88 3.85 6.73
CA PHE A 80 -31.34 2.82 7.66
C PHE A 80 -31.83 1.56 6.94
N GLN A 81 -32.60 1.72 5.86
CA GLN A 81 -33.04 0.59 5.07
C GLN A 81 -31.87 -0.13 4.40
N LEU A 82 -30.86 0.62 3.94
CA LEU A 82 -29.68 0.04 3.33
C LEU A 82 -28.79 -0.68 4.34
N SER A 83 -28.68 -0.19 5.58
CA SER A 83 -27.88 -0.84 6.62
C SER A 83 -28.38 -2.24 6.99
N GLU A 84 -29.64 -2.58 6.71
CA GLU A 84 -30.17 -3.93 6.87
C GLU A 84 -29.58 -4.92 5.83
N PHE A 85 -29.17 -4.42 4.67
CA PHE A 85 -28.62 -5.23 3.59
C PHE A 85 -27.09 -5.13 3.49
N VAL A 86 -26.54 -3.92 3.67
CA VAL A 86 -25.13 -3.61 3.38
C VAL A 86 -24.41 -3.21 4.66
N GLY A 87 -23.48 -4.04 5.07
CA GLY A 87 -22.50 -3.71 6.08
C GLY A 87 -21.21 -3.22 5.44
N SER A 88 -20.67 -2.08 5.89
CA SER A 88 -19.49 -1.46 5.29
C SER A 88 -18.34 -1.35 6.26
N VAL A 89 -17.15 -1.82 5.84
CA VAL A 89 -15.86 -1.53 6.50
C VAL A 89 -15.15 -0.46 5.67
N LEU A 90 -14.89 0.69 6.29
CA LEU A 90 -14.31 1.85 5.64
C LEU A 90 -12.78 1.74 5.56
N GLN A 91 -12.18 2.49 4.64
CA GLN A 91 -10.73 2.60 4.45
C GLN A 91 -10.02 3.07 5.74
N ASP A 92 -10.56 4.10 6.39
CA ASP A 92 -10.10 4.57 7.71
C ASP A 92 -10.94 3.90 8.81
N THR A 93 -10.43 2.79 9.34
CA THR A 93 -11.08 2.07 10.42
C THR A 93 -11.10 2.86 11.73
N ASP A 94 -10.15 3.77 11.97
CA ASP A 94 -10.11 4.61 13.18
C ASP A 94 -11.30 5.59 13.24
N ALA A 95 -11.72 6.10 12.09
CA ALA A 95 -12.87 6.97 11.98
C ALA A 95 -14.22 6.23 12.19
N GLN A 96 -14.20 4.90 12.22
CA GLN A 96 -15.40 4.07 12.36
C GLN A 96 -15.70 3.72 13.83
N PHE A 97 -14.70 3.76 14.73
CA PHE A 97 -14.86 3.38 16.13
C PHE A 97 -15.60 4.44 16.96
N VAL A 98 -16.63 4.02 17.69
CA VAL A 98 -17.42 4.84 18.63
C VAL A 98 -17.36 4.32 20.07
N GLY A 99 -17.09 3.02 20.26
CA GLY A 99 -17.02 2.36 21.57
C GLY A 99 -15.73 2.70 22.34
N LEU A 100 -15.80 2.75 23.67
CA LEU A 100 -14.62 2.88 24.55
C LEU A 100 -13.82 1.58 24.62
N SER A 101 -14.50 0.45 24.48
CA SER A 101 -13.92 -0.88 24.36
C SER A 101 -14.36 -1.54 23.05
N SER A 102 -13.56 -2.49 22.57
CA SER A 102 -13.86 -3.25 21.35
C SER A 102 -15.18 -4.02 21.44
N GLY A 103 -15.52 -4.50 22.64
CA GLY A 103 -16.79 -5.19 22.86
C GLY A 103 -18.00 -4.26 22.76
N GLU A 104 -17.90 -3.03 23.29
CA GLU A 104 -18.93 -1.99 23.15
C GLU A 104 -19.07 -1.55 21.71
N ASP A 105 -17.96 -1.40 21.00
CA ASP A 105 -17.98 -1.03 19.60
C ASP A 105 -18.71 -2.06 18.73
N ILE A 106 -18.42 -3.35 18.92
CA ILE A 106 -19.14 -4.44 18.25
C ILE A 106 -20.63 -4.44 18.64
N ALA A 107 -20.96 -4.16 19.91
CA ALA A 107 -22.33 -4.17 20.42
C ALA A 107 -23.18 -3.00 19.91
N PHE A 108 -22.56 -1.91 19.46
CA PHE A 108 -23.19 -0.63 19.18
C PHE A 108 -24.43 -0.73 18.27
N ALA A 109 -24.37 -1.54 17.22
CA ALA A 109 -25.51 -1.75 16.32
C ALA A 109 -26.71 -2.43 17.03
N LEU A 110 -26.43 -3.36 17.94
CA LEU A 110 -27.47 -4.06 18.72
C LEU A 110 -28.04 -3.19 19.83
N GLU A 111 -27.25 -2.30 20.42
CA GLU A 111 -27.71 -1.32 21.39
C GLU A 111 -28.73 -0.36 20.76
N ASN A 112 -28.45 0.11 19.54
CA ASN A 112 -29.38 0.95 18.78
C ASN A 112 -30.72 0.24 18.46
N LYS A 113 -30.71 -1.10 18.39
CA LYS A 113 -31.91 -1.93 18.19
C LYS A 113 -32.57 -2.38 19.51
N VAL A 114 -32.09 -1.85 20.65
CA VAL A 114 -32.58 -2.20 22.00
C VAL A 114 -32.57 -3.70 22.27
N CYS A 115 -31.51 -4.41 21.81
CA CYS A 115 -31.35 -5.83 22.03
C CYS A 115 -31.12 -6.14 23.53
N PRO A 116 -31.73 -7.19 24.09
CA PRO A 116 -31.50 -7.59 25.49
C PRO A 116 -30.02 -7.86 25.77
N GLN A 117 -29.52 -7.37 26.93
CA GLN A 117 -28.08 -7.43 27.25
C GLN A 117 -27.48 -8.84 27.22
N ALA A 118 -28.23 -9.85 27.66
CA ALA A 118 -27.76 -11.24 27.66
C ALA A 118 -27.55 -11.77 26.23
N GLU A 119 -28.50 -11.48 25.32
CA GLU A 119 -28.43 -11.84 23.91
C GLU A 119 -27.29 -11.08 23.23
N MET A 120 -27.19 -9.75 23.48
CA MET A 120 -26.13 -8.91 22.93
C MET A 120 -24.74 -9.45 23.28
N LYS A 121 -24.48 -9.80 24.56
CA LYS A 121 -23.20 -10.37 24.99
C LYS A 121 -22.88 -11.69 24.29
N ALA A 122 -23.87 -12.54 24.10
CA ALA A 122 -23.68 -13.83 23.38
C ALA A 122 -23.31 -13.58 21.91
N ARG A 123 -24.08 -12.72 21.21
CA ARG A 123 -23.83 -12.39 19.80
C ARG A 123 -22.46 -11.70 19.60
N VAL A 124 -22.08 -10.78 20.50
CA VAL A 124 -20.75 -10.12 20.45
C VAL A 124 -19.65 -11.17 20.56
N LEU A 125 -19.76 -12.13 21.50
CA LEU A 125 -18.77 -13.18 21.65
C LEU A 125 -18.70 -14.10 20.43
N ASP A 126 -19.84 -14.47 19.86
CA ASP A 126 -19.90 -15.35 18.69
C ASP A 126 -19.27 -14.70 17.45
N VAL A 127 -19.61 -13.42 17.17
CA VAL A 127 -19.02 -12.73 16.02
C VAL A 127 -17.54 -12.42 16.26
N ALA A 128 -17.13 -12.09 17.48
CA ALA A 128 -15.71 -11.89 17.81
C ALA A 128 -14.89 -13.17 17.59
N LYS A 129 -15.41 -14.33 17.94
CA LYS A 129 -14.78 -15.62 17.63
C LYS A 129 -14.72 -15.88 16.13
N LEU A 130 -15.77 -15.52 15.37
CA LEU A 130 -15.81 -15.69 13.92
C LEU A 130 -14.64 -14.96 13.24
N VAL A 131 -14.31 -13.75 13.71
CA VAL A 131 -13.22 -12.93 13.16
C VAL A 131 -11.89 -13.11 13.92
N GLY A 132 -11.83 -13.95 14.97
CA GLY A 132 -10.64 -14.16 15.79
C GLY A 132 -10.24 -12.92 16.61
N ALA A 133 -11.21 -12.21 17.18
CA ALA A 133 -11.05 -10.99 17.96
C ALA A 133 -11.51 -11.10 19.43
N ASP A 134 -11.91 -12.29 19.87
CA ASP A 134 -12.44 -12.54 21.21
C ASP A 134 -11.45 -12.20 22.35
N GLY A 135 -10.15 -12.29 22.09
CA GLY A 135 -9.10 -11.85 23.03
C GLY A 135 -8.99 -10.34 23.24
N TYR A 136 -9.61 -9.52 22.39
CA TYR A 136 -9.46 -8.06 22.40
C TYR A 136 -10.70 -7.30 22.88
N LEU A 137 -11.77 -7.95 23.25
CA LEU A 137 -13.06 -7.32 23.58
C LEU A 137 -12.99 -6.27 24.69
N ARG A 138 -12.03 -6.39 25.63
CA ARG A 138 -11.82 -5.45 26.73
C ARG A 138 -10.84 -4.32 26.41
N HIS A 139 -10.15 -4.38 25.26
CA HIS A 139 -9.18 -3.37 24.87
C HIS A 139 -9.88 -2.17 24.22
N SER A 140 -9.31 -0.98 24.42
CA SER A 140 -9.71 0.21 23.65
C SER A 140 -9.28 0.03 22.20
N PRO A 141 -10.17 0.30 21.20
CA PRO A 141 -9.83 0.21 19.80
C PRO A 141 -8.56 0.98 19.41
N GLN A 142 -8.31 2.13 20.02
CA GLN A 142 -7.13 2.98 19.73
C GLN A 142 -5.80 2.31 20.07
N ARG A 143 -5.79 1.31 20.97
CA ARG A 143 -4.60 0.56 21.38
C ARG A 143 -4.33 -0.68 20.53
N LEU A 144 -5.21 -0.99 19.60
CA LEU A 144 -5.10 -2.17 18.75
C LEU A 144 -4.21 -1.91 17.54
N SER A 145 -3.56 -2.97 17.03
CA SER A 145 -2.87 -2.93 15.74
C SER A 145 -3.86 -2.78 14.58
N GLY A 146 -3.41 -2.34 13.39
CA GLY A 146 -4.26 -2.16 12.21
C GLY A 146 -5.07 -3.42 11.86
N GLY A 147 -4.46 -4.61 11.89
CA GLY A 147 -5.16 -5.86 11.63
C GLY A 147 -6.17 -6.23 12.72
N GLN A 148 -5.89 -5.92 14.00
CA GLN A 148 -6.84 -6.11 15.08
C GLN A 148 -8.04 -5.15 14.96
N LYS A 149 -7.77 -3.87 14.65
CA LYS A 149 -8.81 -2.86 14.37
C LYS A 149 -9.74 -3.32 13.25
N GLN A 150 -9.19 -3.80 12.16
CA GLN A 150 -9.97 -4.32 11.04
C GLN A 150 -10.87 -5.50 11.44
N ARG A 151 -10.37 -6.43 12.27
CA ARG A 151 -11.19 -7.54 12.80
C ARG A 151 -12.36 -7.04 13.63
N ILE A 152 -12.14 -6.05 14.50
CA ILE A 152 -13.20 -5.44 15.31
C ILE A 152 -14.22 -4.73 14.41
N SER A 153 -13.79 -3.93 13.43
CA SER A 153 -14.70 -3.29 12.47
C SER A 153 -15.53 -4.30 11.69
N MET A 154 -14.91 -5.41 11.22
CA MET A 154 -15.64 -6.50 10.58
C MET A 154 -16.67 -7.14 11.52
N ALA A 155 -16.32 -7.37 12.79
CA ALA A 155 -17.24 -7.92 13.78
C ALA A 155 -18.46 -6.99 14.00
N GLY A 156 -18.21 -5.68 14.15
CA GLY A 156 -19.26 -4.67 14.31
C GLY A 156 -20.25 -4.61 13.13
N VAL A 157 -19.76 -4.91 11.94
CA VAL A 157 -20.59 -4.98 10.73
C VAL A 157 -21.33 -6.32 10.64
N LEU A 158 -20.65 -7.44 10.91
CA LEU A 158 -21.21 -8.79 10.77
C LEU A 158 -22.25 -9.14 11.84
N ILE A 159 -22.27 -8.44 12.97
CA ILE A 159 -23.21 -8.71 14.08
C ILE A 159 -24.67 -8.53 13.67
N GLU A 160 -24.92 -7.77 12.61
CA GLU A 160 -26.27 -7.54 12.07
C GLU A 160 -26.73 -8.59 11.05
N ASN A 161 -25.86 -9.56 10.69
CA ASN A 161 -26.14 -10.60 9.66
C ASN A 161 -26.52 -9.99 8.30
N THR A 162 -25.81 -8.95 7.87
CA THR A 162 -26.05 -8.28 6.59
C THR A 162 -25.82 -9.23 5.42
N SER A 163 -26.61 -9.07 4.34
CA SER A 163 -26.52 -9.89 3.14
C SER A 163 -25.32 -9.53 2.24
N ILE A 164 -24.81 -8.32 2.40
CA ILE A 164 -23.71 -7.74 1.61
C ILE A 164 -22.66 -7.18 2.57
N LEU A 165 -21.41 -7.59 2.39
CA LEU A 165 -20.24 -7.00 3.06
C LEU A 165 -19.42 -6.21 2.06
N LEU A 166 -19.40 -4.89 2.23
CA LEU A 166 -18.62 -3.96 1.43
C LEU A 166 -17.34 -3.59 2.18
N LEU A 167 -16.19 -3.80 1.55
CA LEU A 167 -14.86 -3.55 2.10
C LEU A 167 -14.15 -2.52 1.21
N ASP A 168 -13.94 -1.31 1.71
CA ASP A 168 -13.27 -0.24 0.96
C ASP A 168 -11.80 -0.17 1.37
N GLU A 169 -10.90 -0.56 0.46
CA GLU A 169 -9.45 -0.66 0.62
C GLU A 169 -9.00 -1.39 1.91
N PRO A 170 -9.48 -2.62 2.15
CA PRO A 170 -9.22 -3.32 3.41
C PRO A 170 -7.74 -3.66 3.65
N LEU A 171 -6.87 -3.48 2.66
CA LEU A 171 -5.45 -3.77 2.76
C LEU A 171 -4.58 -2.53 2.95
N ALA A 172 -5.13 -1.32 2.87
CA ALA A 172 -4.36 -0.07 2.76
C ALA A 172 -3.38 0.19 3.92
N ALA A 173 -3.77 -0.15 5.17
CA ALA A 173 -2.96 0.11 6.37
C ALA A 173 -2.24 -1.14 6.91
N LEU A 174 -2.28 -2.27 6.19
CA LEU A 174 -1.77 -3.55 6.65
C LEU A 174 -0.39 -3.86 6.05
N ASP A 175 0.49 -4.44 6.85
CA ASP A 175 1.69 -5.07 6.35
C ASP A 175 1.35 -6.32 5.50
N PRO A 176 2.27 -6.81 4.66
CA PRO A 176 1.96 -7.87 3.69
C PRO A 176 1.43 -9.16 4.31
N SER A 177 1.97 -9.57 5.46
CA SER A 177 1.54 -10.78 6.16
C SER A 177 0.14 -10.62 6.75
N THR A 178 -0.11 -9.49 7.41
CA THR A 178 -1.44 -9.16 7.97
C THR A 178 -2.48 -9.00 6.86
N GLY A 179 -2.12 -8.40 5.72
CA GLY A 179 -2.99 -8.29 4.54
C GLY A 179 -3.42 -9.66 3.99
N LYS A 180 -2.49 -10.63 3.91
CA LYS A 180 -2.80 -12.00 3.52
C LYS A 180 -3.82 -12.64 4.46
N LEU A 181 -3.60 -12.52 5.78
CA LEU A 181 -4.52 -13.04 6.79
C LEU A 181 -5.90 -12.36 6.72
N ALA A 182 -5.96 -11.08 6.36
CA ALA A 182 -7.23 -10.37 6.18
C ALA A 182 -8.03 -10.94 5.00
N ILE A 183 -7.39 -11.22 3.85
CA ILE A 183 -8.06 -11.86 2.71
C ILE A 183 -8.51 -13.29 3.04
N GLU A 184 -7.72 -14.05 3.82
CA GLU A 184 -8.12 -15.38 4.31
C GLU A 184 -9.35 -15.29 5.20
N LEU A 185 -9.38 -14.34 6.12
CA LEU A 185 -10.54 -14.10 7.00
C LEU A 185 -11.79 -13.73 6.18
N ILE A 186 -11.67 -12.85 5.19
CA ILE A 186 -12.78 -12.47 4.30
C ILE A 186 -13.31 -13.70 3.55
N ASP A 187 -12.43 -14.57 3.08
CA ASP A 187 -12.81 -15.83 2.41
C ASP A 187 -13.54 -16.81 3.35
N ASP A 188 -13.07 -16.91 4.59
CA ASP A 188 -13.72 -17.74 5.63
C ASP A 188 -15.10 -17.20 6.03
N ILE A 189 -15.24 -15.87 6.14
CA ILE A 189 -16.52 -15.21 6.39
C ILE A 189 -17.49 -15.54 5.25
N ALA A 190 -17.09 -15.35 3.99
CA ALA A 190 -17.93 -15.67 2.83
C ALA A 190 -18.44 -17.11 2.87
N LYS A 191 -17.56 -18.10 3.16
CA LYS A 191 -17.91 -19.52 3.23
C LYS A 191 -18.87 -19.85 4.38
N LYS A 192 -18.68 -19.20 5.55
CA LYS A 192 -19.48 -19.49 6.75
C LYS A 192 -20.84 -18.81 6.74
N THR A 193 -20.92 -17.58 6.19
CA THR A 193 -22.15 -16.78 6.23
C THR A 193 -22.95 -16.84 4.93
N GLY A 194 -22.31 -17.16 3.80
CA GLY A 194 -22.92 -17.08 2.47
C GLY A 194 -23.24 -15.65 2.00
N CYS A 195 -22.72 -14.62 2.69
CA CYS A 195 -22.95 -13.23 2.30
C CYS A 195 -22.22 -12.88 1.00
N THR A 196 -22.78 -11.93 0.25
CA THR A 196 -22.14 -11.35 -0.93
C THR A 196 -21.02 -10.43 -0.47
N ILE A 197 -19.82 -10.58 -1.04
CA ILE A 197 -18.65 -9.77 -0.68
C ILE A 197 -18.27 -8.87 -1.83
N ILE A 198 -18.12 -7.58 -1.55
CA ILE A 198 -17.62 -6.59 -2.48
C ILE A 198 -16.35 -5.99 -1.89
N ILE A 199 -15.21 -6.23 -2.56
CA ILE A 199 -13.91 -5.69 -2.17
C ILE A 199 -13.56 -4.59 -3.17
N ILE A 200 -13.33 -3.38 -2.69
CA ILE A 200 -12.76 -2.28 -3.48
C ILE A 200 -11.28 -2.25 -3.16
N GLU A 201 -10.43 -2.53 -4.15
CA GLU A 201 -8.98 -2.60 -3.95
C GLU A 201 -8.22 -2.35 -5.26
N HIS A 202 -7.00 -1.81 -5.15
CA HIS A 202 -6.10 -1.63 -6.29
C HIS A 202 -4.98 -2.69 -6.33
N ARG A 203 -4.74 -3.41 -5.23
CA ARG A 203 -3.74 -4.49 -5.11
C ARG A 203 -4.32 -5.82 -5.58
N LEU A 204 -4.48 -5.97 -6.90
CA LEU A 204 -5.13 -7.12 -7.55
C LEU A 204 -4.52 -8.46 -7.09
N GLU A 205 -3.19 -8.60 -7.10
CA GLU A 205 -2.49 -9.84 -6.75
C GLU A 205 -2.72 -10.29 -5.31
N ASP A 206 -2.84 -9.33 -4.38
CA ASP A 206 -3.08 -9.63 -2.97
C ASP A 206 -4.49 -10.18 -2.75
N VAL A 207 -5.49 -9.60 -3.42
CA VAL A 207 -6.89 -10.07 -3.32
C VAL A 207 -7.07 -11.42 -4.01
N LEU A 208 -6.43 -11.65 -5.15
CA LEU A 208 -6.47 -12.91 -5.89
C LEU A 208 -5.72 -14.06 -5.19
N TRP A 209 -5.16 -13.83 -4.00
CA TRP A 209 -4.67 -14.89 -3.13
C TRP A 209 -5.75 -15.92 -2.76
N ARG A 210 -7.01 -15.47 -2.68
CA ARG A 210 -8.18 -16.35 -2.49
C ARG A 210 -9.13 -16.25 -3.66
N HIS A 211 -10.10 -17.15 -3.71
CA HIS A 211 -11.08 -17.19 -4.78
C HIS A 211 -11.88 -15.90 -4.86
N ILE A 212 -12.00 -15.33 -6.06
CA ILE A 212 -12.87 -14.23 -6.45
C ILE A 212 -13.66 -14.70 -7.66
N ASP A 213 -14.97 -14.47 -7.69
CA ASP A 213 -15.83 -14.89 -8.80
C ASP A 213 -15.65 -13.97 -10.01
N ARG A 214 -15.63 -12.64 -9.77
CA ARG A 214 -15.55 -11.62 -10.82
C ARG A 214 -14.68 -10.45 -10.39
N VAL A 215 -14.01 -9.85 -11.37
CA VAL A 215 -13.27 -8.59 -11.22
C VAL A 215 -13.88 -7.56 -12.14
N ILE A 216 -14.24 -6.41 -11.59
CA ILE A 216 -14.79 -5.27 -12.30
C ILE A 216 -13.70 -4.20 -12.36
N LEU A 217 -13.23 -3.88 -13.57
CA LEU A 217 -12.29 -2.80 -13.79
C LEU A 217 -13.04 -1.49 -14.03
N LEU A 218 -12.79 -0.52 -13.13
CA LEU A 218 -13.39 0.82 -13.20
C LEU A 218 -12.33 1.85 -13.59
N SER A 219 -12.58 2.65 -14.61
CA SER A 219 -11.71 3.75 -15.01
C SER A 219 -12.53 4.95 -15.46
N SER A 220 -12.14 6.15 -15.03
CA SER A 220 -12.81 7.42 -15.38
C SER A 220 -14.34 7.36 -15.21
N GLY A 221 -14.79 6.70 -14.14
CA GLY A 221 -16.20 6.56 -13.81
C GLY A 221 -16.99 5.55 -14.66
N ARG A 222 -16.34 4.73 -15.47
CA ARG A 222 -16.96 3.70 -16.34
C ARG A 222 -16.43 2.31 -16.02
N ILE A 223 -17.26 1.30 -16.19
CA ILE A 223 -16.82 -0.09 -16.20
C ILE A 223 -16.13 -0.35 -17.53
N VAL A 224 -14.84 -0.67 -17.48
CA VAL A 224 -14.02 -0.98 -18.67
C VAL A 224 -14.08 -2.47 -18.99
N GLU A 225 -14.09 -3.30 -17.95
CA GLU A 225 -14.19 -4.75 -18.09
C GLU A 225 -14.85 -5.35 -16.85
N ASP A 226 -15.67 -6.38 -17.05
CA ASP A 226 -16.30 -7.20 -16.02
C ASP A 226 -16.13 -8.66 -16.43
N SER A 227 -15.22 -9.37 -15.78
CA SER A 227 -14.83 -10.71 -16.20
C SER A 227 -14.30 -11.55 -15.03
N ALA A 228 -14.20 -12.87 -15.27
CA ALA A 228 -13.52 -13.78 -14.34
C ALA A 228 -12.03 -13.41 -14.19
N PRO A 229 -11.41 -13.68 -13.02
CA PRO A 229 -9.99 -13.39 -12.76
C PRO A 229 -9.04 -13.93 -13.84
N ASP A 230 -9.30 -15.13 -14.37
CA ASP A 230 -8.46 -15.75 -15.41
C ASP A 230 -8.33 -14.89 -16.68
N LYS A 231 -9.37 -14.15 -17.01
CA LYS A 231 -9.37 -13.25 -18.18
C LYS A 231 -8.75 -11.90 -17.82
N ILE A 232 -9.06 -11.39 -16.64
CA ILE A 232 -8.58 -10.06 -16.19
C ILE A 232 -7.05 -10.01 -16.09
N VAL A 233 -6.40 -11.01 -15.44
CA VAL A 233 -4.94 -10.95 -15.19
C VAL A 233 -4.08 -10.93 -16.46
N ILE A 234 -4.64 -11.36 -17.58
CA ILE A 234 -3.97 -11.32 -18.90
C ILE A 234 -4.50 -10.19 -19.80
N SER A 235 -5.49 -9.42 -19.34
CA SER A 235 -6.11 -8.35 -20.12
C SER A 235 -5.14 -7.18 -20.33
N GLU A 236 -5.13 -6.62 -21.53
CA GLU A 236 -4.42 -5.38 -21.83
C GLU A 236 -5.06 -4.17 -21.12
N ASN A 237 -6.34 -4.28 -20.75
CA ASN A 237 -7.04 -3.23 -20.01
C ASN A 237 -6.40 -2.95 -18.65
N LEU A 238 -5.75 -3.93 -18.00
CA LEU A 238 -5.04 -3.69 -16.73
C LEU A 238 -3.97 -2.60 -16.88
N ASP A 239 -3.12 -2.74 -17.89
CA ASP A 239 -2.06 -1.75 -18.16
C ASP A 239 -2.66 -0.41 -18.59
N ALA A 240 -3.69 -0.45 -19.45
CA ALA A 240 -4.36 0.76 -19.95
C ALA A 240 -5.02 1.58 -18.82
N VAL A 241 -5.60 0.91 -17.81
CA VAL A 241 -6.21 1.58 -16.65
C VAL A 241 -5.20 1.87 -15.53
N GLY A 242 -3.97 1.39 -15.63
CA GLY A 242 -2.93 1.61 -14.60
C GLY A 242 -3.11 0.74 -13.36
N ILE A 243 -3.51 -0.50 -13.55
CA ILE A 243 -3.50 -1.56 -12.51
C ILE A 243 -2.38 -2.54 -12.82
N ARG A 244 -1.57 -2.85 -11.81
CA ARG A 244 -0.45 -3.76 -11.95
C ARG A 244 -0.91 -5.19 -12.20
N LYS A 245 -0.32 -5.83 -13.21
CA LYS A 245 -0.44 -7.28 -13.39
C LYS A 245 0.28 -8.03 -12.25
N PRO A 246 -0.21 -9.21 -11.86
CA PRO A 246 0.52 -10.08 -10.94
C PRO A 246 1.95 -10.33 -11.40
N LEU A 247 2.91 -10.40 -10.45
CA LEU A 247 4.33 -10.57 -10.78
C LEU A 247 4.61 -11.85 -11.59
N TYR A 248 3.93 -12.95 -11.26
CA TYR A 248 4.09 -14.20 -12.00
C TYR A 248 3.63 -14.08 -13.46
N ILE A 249 2.57 -13.31 -13.74
CA ILE A 249 2.13 -13.03 -15.12
C ILE A 249 3.17 -12.18 -15.85
N SER A 250 3.66 -11.13 -15.19
CA SER A 250 4.70 -10.26 -15.75
C SER A 250 5.99 -11.05 -16.04
N ALA A 251 6.39 -11.97 -15.15
CA ALA A 251 7.54 -12.83 -15.33
C ALA A 251 7.39 -13.77 -16.53
N LEU A 252 6.24 -14.44 -16.64
CA LEU A 252 5.94 -15.34 -17.77
C LEU A 252 5.90 -14.58 -19.11
N SER A 253 5.34 -13.39 -19.13
CA SER A 253 5.30 -12.52 -20.32
C SER A 253 6.71 -12.12 -20.77
N ARG A 254 7.62 -11.75 -19.83
CA ARG A 254 9.02 -11.36 -20.15
C ARG A 254 9.81 -12.46 -20.87
N ILE A 255 9.51 -13.73 -20.60
CA ILE A 255 10.18 -14.86 -21.22
C ILE A 255 9.44 -15.46 -22.42
N GLY A 256 8.41 -14.74 -22.90
CA GLY A 256 7.64 -15.15 -24.06
C GLY A 256 6.80 -16.42 -23.84
N VAL A 257 6.29 -16.61 -22.62
CA VAL A 257 5.27 -17.64 -22.35
C VAL A 257 3.90 -17.02 -22.61
N ASP A 258 3.19 -17.59 -23.57
CA ASP A 258 1.82 -17.18 -23.87
C ASP A 258 0.87 -17.70 -22.79
N VAL A 259 0.35 -16.78 -21.95
CA VAL A 259 -0.58 -17.09 -20.87
C VAL A 259 -2.00 -16.88 -21.35
N THR A 260 -2.77 -17.96 -21.44
CA THR A 260 -4.16 -17.95 -21.89
C THR A 260 -5.14 -18.31 -20.77
N VAL A 261 -6.42 -17.97 -20.91
CA VAL A 261 -7.49 -18.33 -19.96
C VAL A 261 -7.53 -19.84 -19.67
N ALA A 262 -7.24 -20.68 -20.68
CA ALA A 262 -7.24 -22.13 -20.54
C ALA A 262 -6.21 -22.64 -19.49
N LYS A 263 -5.18 -21.85 -19.19
CA LYS A 263 -4.16 -22.15 -18.18
C LYS A 263 -4.56 -21.74 -16.76
N LYS A 264 -5.76 -21.21 -16.58
CA LYS A 264 -6.30 -20.74 -15.29
C LYS A 264 -5.36 -19.78 -14.54
N PRO A 265 -4.97 -18.67 -15.17
CA PRO A 265 -3.96 -17.77 -14.63
C PRO A 265 -4.48 -16.82 -13.53
N GLY A 266 -5.76 -16.81 -13.22
CA GLY A 266 -6.38 -15.91 -12.24
C GLY A 266 -5.82 -16.07 -10.82
N ARG A 267 -5.30 -17.27 -10.52
CA ARG A 267 -4.61 -17.57 -9.27
C ARG A 267 -3.39 -18.44 -9.54
N LEU A 268 -2.34 -18.17 -8.79
CA LEU A 268 -1.08 -18.88 -9.00
C LEU A 268 -1.17 -20.38 -8.66
N ASP A 269 -1.96 -20.76 -7.66
CA ASP A 269 -2.17 -22.16 -7.27
C ASP A 269 -2.99 -22.98 -8.29
N SER A 270 -3.76 -22.32 -9.15
CA SER A 270 -4.52 -22.93 -10.24
C SER A 270 -3.78 -22.89 -11.59
N LEU A 271 -2.67 -22.17 -11.69
CA LEU A 271 -1.93 -21.95 -12.93
C LEU A 271 -1.39 -23.26 -13.52
N GLN A 272 -1.72 -23.52 -14.77
CA GLN A 272 -1.32 -24.71 -15.51
C GLN A 272 -0.27 -24.36 -16.57
N LEU A 273 0.97 -24.73 -16.33
CA LEU A 273 2.09 -24.59 -17.29
C LEU A 273 2.48 -25.95 -17.85
N THR A 274 2.74 -26.00 -19.15
CA THR A 274 3.33 -27.16 -19.82
C THR A 274 4.80 -27.34 -19.38
N ASP A 275 5.33 -28.56 -19.56
CA ASP A 275 6.73 -28.84 -19.20
C ASP A 275 7.74 -27.98 -19.99
N ASN A 276 7.42 -27.66 -21.25
CA ASN A 276 8.24 -26.75 -22.06
C ASN A 276 8.24 -25.32 -21.49
N GLU A 277 7.12 -24.84 -21.01
CA GLU A 277 7.02 -23.51 -20.40
C GLU A 277 7.74 -23.45 -19.05
N LYS A 278 7.59 -24.50 -18.23
CA LYS A 278 8.37 -24.63 -16.99
C LYS A 278 9.88 -24.65 -17.27
N GLU A 279 10.30 -25.32 -18.35
CA GLU A 279 11.70 -25.33 -18.73
C GLU A 279 12.20 -23.96 -19.18
N LYS A 280 11.40 -23.16 -19.90
CA LYS A 280 11.75 -21.77 -20.21
C LYS A 280 12.01 -20.95 -18.94
N VAL A 281 11.14 -21.09 -17.91
CA VAL A 281 11.33 -20.41 -16.61
C VAL A 281 12.63 -20.85 -15.94
N ARG A 282 12.93 -22.16 -15.93
CA ARG A 282 14.18 -22.70 -15.37
C ARG A 282 15.43 -22.18 -16.08
N LEU A 283 15.39 -22.12 -17.41
CA LEU A 283 16.52 -21.59 -18.21
C LEU A 283 16.75 -20.12 -17.92
N TRP A 284 15.69 -19.32 -17.80
CA TRP A 284 15.79 -17.92 -17.43
C TRP A 284 16.41 -17.73 -16.04
N ALA A 285 15.95 -18.48 -15.04
CA ALA A 285 16.51 -18.46 -13.70
C ALA A 285 18.00 -18.85 -13.68
N LYS A 286 18.40 -19.87 -14.47
CA LYS A 286 19.80 -20.31 -14.60
C LYS A 286 20.69 -19.25 -15.27
N ALA A 287 20.20 -18.57 -16.30
CA ALA A 287 20.98 -17.55 -17.01
C ALA A 287 21.38 -16.39 -16.08
N ALA A 288 20.49 -15.95 -15.19
CA ALA A 288 20.81 -14.94 -14.18
C ALA A 288 21.87 -15.41 -13.18
N SER A 289 21.85 -16.70 -12.79
CA SER A 289 22.86 -17.24 -11.87
C SER A 289 24.27 -17.27 -12.46
N VAL A 290 24.42 -17.47 -13.76
CA VAL A 290 25.72 -17.47 -14.47
C VAL A 290 26.28 -16.05 -14.61
N ASN A 291 25.44 -15.09 -14.96
CA ASN A 291 25.84 -13.68 -15.07
C ASN A 291 26.30 -13.09 -13.73
N SER A 292 25.76 -13.58 -12.62
CA SER A 292 26.12 -13.13 -11.28
C SER A 292 27.50 -13.55 -10.80
N ALA A 293 28.00 -14.68 -11.27
CA ALA A 293 29.36 -15.13 -10.97
C ALA A 293 30.43 -14.19 -11.59
N LEU A 294 30.03 -13.42 -12.62
CA LEU A 294 30.89 -12.44 -13.30
C LEU A 294 30.73 -11.00 -12.73
N ALA A 295 29.57 -10.67 -12.20
CA ALA A 295 29.31 -9.41 -11.51
C ALA A 295 29.34 -9.69 -10.00
N SER A 296 30.53 -9.69 -9.40
CA SER A 296 30.61 -9.68 -7.93
C SER A 296 29.87 -8.46 -7.42
N ASP A 297 28.76 -8.65 -6.68
CA ASP A 297 28.05 -7.61 -5.89
C ASP A 297 28.94 -7.10 -4.74
N LYS A 298 30.20 -6.83 -5.04
CA LYS A 298 31.10 -6.14 -4.13
C LYS A 298 30.68 -4.68 -4.15
N TYR A 299 29.81 -4.30 -3.19
CA TYR A 299 29.97 -2.95 -2.67
C TYR A 299 31.47 -2.80 -2.43
N ASN A 300 32.08 -1.83 -3.11
CA ASN A 300 33.50 -1.58 -2.93
C ASN A 300 33.72 -1.27 -1.44
N GLU A 301 34.22 -2.24 -0.68
CA GLU A 301 34.60 -2.07 0.73
C GLU A 301 35.65 -0.94 0.91
N SER A 302 36.21 -0.45 -0.20
CA SER A 302 37.10 0.70 -0.27
C SER A 302 36.42 2.07 -0.21
N THR A 303 35.07 2.13 -0.30
CA THR A 303 34.32 3.40 -0.30
C THR A 303 33.96 3.79 1.13
N THR A 304 34.27 5.02 1.55
CA THR A 304 33.83 5.56 2.85
C THR A 304 32.30 5.62 2.91
N PRO A 305 31.66 5.10 3.95
CA PRO A 305 30.21 5.17 4.10
C PRO A 305 29.76 6.63 4.25
N LEU A 306 28.69 6.98 3.56
CA LEU A 306 28.06 8.30 3.65
C LEU A 306 27.30 8.47 4.97
N LEU A 307 26.59 7.42 5.40
CA LEU A 307 25.92 7.35 6.71
C LEU A 307 26.31 6.04 7.39
N GLU A 308 26.67 6.12 8.66
CA GLU A 308 26.94 4.95 9.49
C GLU A 308 26.13 5.02 10.79
N VAL A 309 25.33 4.00 11.06
CA VAL A 309 24.56 3.82 12.29
C VAL A 309 25.28 2.75 13.11
N LYS A 310 25.66 3.06 14.37
CA LYS A 310 26.44 2.18 15.25
C LYS A 310 25.73 1.96 16.57
N ASP A 311 25.33 0.73 16.83
CA ASP A 311 24.77 0.22 18.09
C ASP A 311 23.66 1.13 18.65
N VAL A 312 22.82 1.68 17.77
CA VAL A 312 21.78 2.63 18.12
C VAL A 312 20.63 1.92 18.83
N GLY A 313 20.30 2.45 20.03
CA GLY A 313 19.14 2.06 20.81
C GLY A 313 18.28 3.26 21.18
N PHE A 314 16.96 3.02 21.26
CA PHE A 314 15.99 4.06 21.59
C PHE A 314 14.73 3.51 22.26
N THR A 315 14.22 4.24 23.26
CA THR A 315 12.94 3.98 23.96
C THR A 315 12.19 5.29 24.09
N TYR A 316 10.93 5.33 23.72
CA TYR A 316 10.06 6.50 23.96
C TYR A 316 9.84 6.70 25.46
N ALA A 317 9.72 7.95 25.90
CA ALA A 317 9.55 8.30 27.31
C ALA A 317 8.28 7.69 27.95
N GLU A 318 7.26 7.46 27.15
CA GLU A 318 5.95 6.95 27.60
C GLU A 318 5.86 5.41 27.57
N THR A 319 6.92 4.71 27.16
CA THR A 319 6.94 3.25 27.04
C THR A 319 8.08 2.62 27.83
N GLU A 320 7.85 1.43 28.38
CA GLU A 320 8.90 0.63 29.04
C GLU A 320 9.68 -0.25 28.05
N THR A 321 9.20 -0.36 26.80
CA THR A 321 9.80 -1.22 25.78
C THR A 321 10.66 -0.42 24.82
N ASP A 322 11.84 -0.96 24.51
CA ASP A 322 12.73 -0.36 23.52
C ASP A 322 12.10 -0.41 22.12
N ALA A 323 12.04 0.75 21.49
CA ALA A 323 11.60 0.87 20.10
C ALA A 323 12.71 0.46 19.12
N LEU A 324 13.98 0.61 19.50
CA LEU A 324 15.15 0.14 18.74
C LEU A 324 16.21 -0.41 19.68
N ARG A 325 16.91 -1.48 19.24
CA ARG A 325 17.95 -2.18 20.00
C ARG A 325 19.11 -2.58 19.09
N ASP A 326 20.32 -2.10 19.44
CA ASP A 326 21.57 -2.51 18.81
C ASP A 326 21.55 -2.43 17.27
N ILE A 327 21.04 -1.32 16.72
CA ILE A 327 20.95 -1.13 15.27
C ILE A 327 22.28 -0.67 14.72
N SER A 328 22.85 -1.45 13.79
CA SER A 328 24.10 -1.12 13.12
C SER A 328 24.02 -1.43 11.62
N PHE A 329 24.27 -0.42 10.78
CA PHE A 329 24.39 -0.57 9.31
C PHE A 329 25.12 0.63 8.72
N LYS A 330 25.47 0.53 7.42
CA LYS A 330 26.13 1.59 6.67
C LYS A 330 25.36 1.86 5.36
N LEU A 331 25.32 3.12 4.92
CA LEU A 331 24.86 3.51 3.58
C LEU A 331 26.01 4.12 2.81
N TYR A 332 26.12 3.77 1.55
CA TYR A 332 27.16 4.26 0.68
C TYR A 332 26.61 5.26 -0.36
N PRO A 333 27.45 6.15 -0.91
CA PRO A 333 27.02 7.12 -1.92
C PRO A 333 26.34 6.44 -3.12
N GLY A 334 25.19 6.96 -3.55
CA GLY A 334 24.46 6.46 -4.72
C GLY A 334 23.72 5.14 -4.52
N GLU A 335 23.63 4.64 -3.28
CA GLU A 335 22.77 3.47 -2.98
C GLU A 335 21.30 3.80 -3.06
N MET A 336 20.51 2.81 -3.46
CA MET A 336 19.05 2.79 -3.33
C MET A 336 18.68 1.60 -2.44
N THR A 337 18.38 1.88 -1.17
CA THR A 337 18.20 0.88 -0.10
C THR A 337 16.79 0.94 0.45
N ALA A 338 16.15 -0.20 0.67
CA ALA A 338 14.86 -0.30 1.34
C ALA A 338 15.01 -0.71 2.81
N ILE A 339 14.21 -0.11 3.70
CA ILE A 339 13.95 -0.59 5.05
C ILE A 339 12.58 -1.27 5.04
N VAL A 340 12.55 -2.56 5.34
CA VAL A 340 11.34 -3.38 5.31
C VAL A 340 11.10 -4.06 6.67
N GLY A 341 9.87 -4.45 6.96
CA GLY A 341 9.48 -5.10 8.20
C GLY A 341 8.04 -4.80 8.60
N ALA A 342 7.56 -5.46 9.64
CA ALA A 342 6.20 -5.29 10.17
C ALA A 342 5.90 -3.84 10.58
N ASN A 343 4.61 -3.51 10.67
CA ASN A 343 4.18 -2.29 11.32
C ASN A 343 4.61 -2.31 12.80
N GLY A 344 5.17 -1.19 13.28
CA GLY A 344 5.71 -1.10 14.63
C GLY A 344 7.13 -1.68 14.81
N ALA A 345 7.80 -2.19 13.79
CA ALA A 345 9.16 -2.74 13.88
C ALA A 345 10.27 -1.70 14.14
N GLY A 346 9.94 -0.40 14.24
CA GLY A 346 10.90 0.67 14.52
C GLY A 346 11.41 1.44 13.30
N LYS A 347 10.93 1.15 12.11
CA LYS A 347 11.40 1.75 10.83
C LYS A 347 11.35 3.29 10.83
N SER A 348 10.17 3.86 11.08
CA SER A 348 10.00 5.34 11.12
C SER A 348 10.68 5.96 12.35
N THR A 349 10.84 5.21 13.46
CA THR A 349 11.63 5.65 14.63
C THR A 349 13.08 5.83 14.25
N LEU A 350 13.67 4.89 13.48
CA LEU A 350 15.02 5.02 12.97
C LEU A 350 15.20 6.27 12.10
N ALA A 351 14.25 6.52 11.18
CA ALA A 351 14.30 7.73 10.37
C ALA A 351 14.28 9.01 11.22
N LYS A 352 13.41 9.09 12.25
CA LYS A 352 13.35 10.23 13.18
C LYS A 352 14.67 10.46 13.93
N LEU A 353 15.36 9.38 14.34
CA LEU A 353 16.68 9.49 14.97
C LEU A 353 17.75 9.99 13.99
N ILE A 354 17.75 9.50 12.75
CA ILE A 354 18.72 9.94 11.72
C ILE A 354 18.55 11.43 11.43
N VAL A 355 17.31 11.92 11.31
CA VAL A 355 17.04 13.33 11.01
C VAL A 355 17.04 14.24 12.25
N GLY A 356 17.14 13.67 13.46
CA GLY A 356 17.26 14.41 14.73
C GLY A 356 15.95 14.89 15.32
N PHE A 357 14.81 14.29 14.93
CA PHE A 357 13.52 14.53 15.61
C PHE A 357 13.46 13.84 16.97
N GLU A 358 14.26 12.79 17.15
CA GLU A 358 14.49 12.09 18.40
C GLU A 358 16.00 11.95 18.63
N GLU A 359 16.42 11.80 19.88
CA GLU A 359 17.81 11.61 20.26
C GLU A 359 18.11 10.15 20.60
N THR A 360 19.25 9.63 20.15
CA THR A 360 19.69 8.27 20.48
C THR A 360 19.97 8.13 21.97
N LYS A 361 19.48 7.04 22.60
CA LYS A 361 19.83 6.73 23.98
C LYS A 361 21.20 6.04 24.08
N THR A 362 21.49 5.18 23.12
CA THR A 362 22.79 4.49 23.01
C THR A 362 23.25 4.54 21.55
N GLY A 363 24.55 4.33 21.35
CA GLY A 363 25.16 4.30 20.01
C GLY A 363 25.36 5.69 19.42
N SER A 364 25.69 5.73 18.13
CA SER A 364 25.98 6.97 17.40
C SER A 364 25.53 6.87 15.94
N ILE A 365 25.26 8.04 15.34
CA ILE A 365 24.93 8.18 13.90
C ILE A 365 25.98 9.11 13.31
N LEU A 366 26.74 8.62 12.34
CA LEU A 366 27.84 9.33 11.72
C LEU A 366 27.49 9.66 10.27
N TYR A 367 27.81 10.87 9.84
CA TYR A 367 27.74 11.31 8.44
C TYR A 367 29.15 11.63 7.96
N ASN A 368 29.63 10.95 6.90
CA ASN A 368 31.02 11.03 6.44
C ASN A 368 32.06 10.81 7.56
N GLY A 369 31.74 9.98 8.55
CA GLY A 369 32.60 9.71 9.71
C GLY A 369 32.48 10.71 10.87
N GLU A 370 31.74 11.79 10.75
CA GLU A 370 31.50 12.78 11.80
C GLU A 370 30.19 12.48 12.54
N ASP A 371 30.23 12.53 13.89
CA ASP A 371 29.04 12.30 14.72
C ASP A 371 28.02 13.42 14.53
N MET A 372 26.77 13.03 14.25
CA MET A 372 25.68 13.97 14.03
C MET A 372 25.02 14.46 15.33
N LYS A 373 25.47 14.01 16.50
CA LYS A 373 24.82 14.30 17.79
C LYS A 373 24.67 15.79 18.06
N GLU A 374 25.73 16.55 17.79
CA GLU A 374 25.76 17.99 18.05
C GLU A 374 25.09 18.84 16.96
N LEU A 375 24.68 18.21 15.83
CA LEU A 375 24.03 18.91 14.73
C LEU A 375 22.56 19.17 15.05
N THR A 376 22.15 20.41 14.85
CA THR A 376 20.75 20.83 14.91
C THR A 376 19.94 20.24 13.74
N ILE A 377 18.61 20.19 13.87
CA ILE A 377 17.73 19.71 12.81
C ILE A 377 17.96 20.46 11.47
N PRO A 378 18.08 21.81 11.42
CA PRO A 378 18.42 22.52 10.18
C PRO A 378 19.74 22.08 9.55
N GLU A 379 20.79 21.86 10.34
CA GLU A 379 22.10 21.41 9.84
C GLU A 379 22.05 19.96 9.33
N ARG A 380 21.27 19.08 9.96
CA ARG A 380 21.01 17.72 9.44
C ARG A 380 20.24 17.75 8.14
N ALA A 381 19.26 18.66 7.99
CA ALA A 381 18.45 18.81 6.78
C ALA A 381 19.26 19.22 5.52
N GLU A 382 20.44 19.84 5.71
CA GLU A 382 21.38 20.11 4.61
C GLU A 382 22.12 18.87 4.11
N ARG A 383 22.15 17.81 4.92
CA ARG A 383 22.82 16.54 4.62
C ARG A 383 21.83 15.45 4.21
N ILE A 384 20.67 15.42 4.89
CA ILE A 384 19.68 14.35 4.81
C ILE A 384 18.29 14.98 4.69
N GLY A 385 17.67 14.84 3.52
CA GLY A 385 16.27 15.19 3.29
C GLY A 385 15.34 14.10 3.86
N TYR A 386 14.24 14.49 4.49
CA TYR A 386 13.23 13.55 4.97
C TYR A 386 11.86 13.87 4.40
N VAL A 387 11.19 12.89 3.84
CA VAL A 387 9.84 13.00 3.27
C VAL A 387 8.91 12.05 4.01
N MET A 388 7.96 12.63 4.74
CA MET A 388 6.98 11.88 5.54
C MET A 388 5.97 11.15 4.65
N GLN A 389 5.31 10.15 5.20
CA GLN A 389 4.27 9.37 4.52
C GLN A 389 3.15 10.25 3.97
N ASN A 390 2.58 11.12 4.81
CA ASN A 390 1.50 12.04 4.40
C ASN A 390 2.05 13.43 4.04
N PRO A 391 2.00 13.86 2.77
CA PRO A 391 2.51 15.17 2.37
C PRO A 391 1.78 16.33 3.06
N ASN A 392 0.50 16.19 3.43
CA ASN A 392 -0.23 17.26 4.09
C ASN A 392 0.29 17.57 5.51
N GLN A 393 1.09 16.68 6.12
CA GLN A 393 1.74 16.93 7.41
C GLN A 393 3.03 17.77 7.28
N MET A 394 3.60 17.84 6.08
CA MET A 394 4.80 18.63 5.79
C MET A 394 4.46 20.01 5.24
N ILE A 395 3.43 20.11 4.41
CA ILE A 395 3.06 21.33 3.70
C ILE A 395 2.53 22.39 4.66
N CYS A 396 3.20 23.56 4.69
CA CYS A 396 2.91 24.68 5.59
C CYS A 396 2.39 25.92 4.86
N LYS A 397 2.66 26.06 3.55
CA LYS A 397 2.31 27.26 2.76
C LYS A 397 1.21 26.94 1.74
N PRO A 398 0.41 27.93 1.35
CA PRO A 398 -0.64 27.74 0.35
C PRO A 398 -0.12 27.65 -1.08
N MET A 399 1.06 28.23 -1.38
CA MET A 399 1.63 28.32 -2.72
C MET A 399 2.89 27.47 -2.84
N ILE A 400 3.08 26.81 -3.99
CA ILE A 400 4.22 25.92 -4.24
C ILE A 400 5.56 26.65 -4.10
N PHE A 401 5.67 27.84 -4.69
CA PHE A 401 6.89 28.64 -4.60
C PHE A 401 7.26 28.94 -3.14
N ASP A 402 6.29 29.40 -2.34
CA ASP A 402 6.53 29.79 -0.96
C ASP A 402 6.85 28.60 -0.07
N GLU A 403 6.28 27.42 -0.36
CA GLU A 403 6.59 26.17 0.32
C GLU A 403 8.06 25.81 0.10
N VAL A 404 8.46 25.65 -1.15
CA VAL A 404 9.84 25.24 -1.50
C VAL A 404 10.87 26.30 -1.11
N ALA A 405 10.50 27.60 -1.13
CA ALA A 405 11.36 28.69 -0.67
C ALA A 405 11.58 28.71 0.85
N LEU A 406 10.67 28.12 1.63
CA LEU A 406 10.64 28.28 3.08
C LEU A 406 11.98 27.91 3.74
N GLY A 407 12.51 26.72 3.41
CA GLY A 407 13.77 26.23 3.97
C GLY A 407 14.99 27.11 3.63
N LEU A 408 15.00 27.72 2.44
CA LEU A 408 16.07 28.61 2.00
C LEU A 408 15.95 30.00 2.65
N ARG A 409 14.74 30.55 2.77
CA ARG A 409 14.49 31.86 3.42
C ARG A 409 14.88 31.84 4.90
N VAL A 410 14.52 30.74 5.62
CA VAL A 410 14.92 30.59 7.03
C VAL A 410 16.44 30.61 7.21
N ARG A 411 17.19 30.18 6.20
CA ARG A 411 18.66 30.19 6.17
C ARG A 411 19.26 31.51 5.68
N GLY A 412 18.44 32.49 5.36
CA GLY A 412 18.90 33.81 4.90
C GLY A 412 19.50 33.83 3.48
N ILE A 413 19.17 32.80 2.66
CA ILE A 413 19.60 32.75 1.26
C ILE A 413 18.95 33.90 0.49
N SER A 414 19.69 34.49 -0.44
CA SER A 414 19.23 35.62 -1.24
C SER A 414 18.08 35.24 -2.20
N GLU A 415 17.12 36.14 -2.43
CA GLU A 415 15.98 35.86 -3.33
C GLU A 415 16.41 35.47 -4.76
N PRO A 416 17.45 36.04 -5.38
CA PRO A 416 17.94 35.57 -6.67
C PRO A 416 18.39 34.12 -6.65
N GLU A 417 19.12 33.69 -5.63
CA GLU A 417 19.59 32.32 -5.46
C GLU A 417 18.42 31.35 -5.13
N ILE A 418 17.45 31.82 -4.33
CA ILE A 418 16.21 31.08 -4.06
C ILE A 418 15.48 30.76 -5.37
N ASN A 419 15.29 31.76 -6.23
CA ASN A 419 14.62 31.57 -7.52
C ASN A 419 15.35 30.52 -8.38
N GLU A 420 16.69 30.63 -8.50
CA GLU A 420 17.50 29.67 -9.28
C GLU A 420 17.37 28.24 -8.75
N ARG A 421 17.51 28.05 -7.43
CA ARG A 421 17.41 26.71 -6.81
C ARG A 421 16.02 26.14 -6.98
N ILE A 422 14.97 26.92 -6.79
CA ILE A 422 13.58 26.48 -6.94
C ILE A 422 13.29 26.08 -8.39
N GLU A 423 13.66 26.89 -9.37
CA GLU A 423 13.45 26.57 -10.79
C GLU A 423 14.14 25.24 -11.16
N ARG A 424 15.38 25.04 -10.71
CA ARG A 424 16.13 23.81 -10.90
C ARG A 424 15.41 22.61 -10.28
N VAL A 425 15.03 22.70 -9.00
CA VAL A 425 14.42 21.59 -8.27
C VAL A 425 13.03 21.27 -8.81
N LEU A 426 12.19 22.28 -9.07
CA LEU A 426 10.86 22.06 -9.64
C LEU A 426 10.93 21.50 -11.07
N SER A 427 11.96 21.84 -11.84
CA SER A 427 12.21 21.23 -13.15
C SER A 427 12.50 19.74 -13.00
N VAL A 428 13.40 19.36 -12.07
CA VAL A 428 13.72 17.96 -11.76
C VAL A 428 12.48 17.21 -11.25
N CYS A 429 11.66 17.84 -10.40
CA CYS A 429 10.43 17.24 -9.86
C CYS A 429 9.25 17.21 -10.87
N GLY A 430 9.40 17.77 -12.08
CA GLY A 430 8.32 17.87 -13.07
C GLY A 430 7.20 18.82 -12.66
N LEU A 431 7.49 19.80 -11.80
CA LEU A 431 6.52 20.77 -11.24
C LEU A 431 6.70 22.19 -11.78
N GLN A 432 7.62 22.44 -12.70
CA GLN A 432 7.97 23.78 -13.16
C GLN A 432 6.75 24.60 -13.63
N ARG A 433 5.83 23.98 -14.36
CA ARG A 433 4.59 24.63 -14.85
C ARG A 433 3.63 25.04 -13.72
N PHE A 434 3.77 24.46 -12.52
CA PHE A 434 2.92 24.69 -11.37
C PHE A 434 3.51 25.69 -10.37
N LEU A 435 4.68 26.25 -10.63
CA LEU A 435 5.43 27.15 -9.73
C LEU A 435 4.55 28.18 -9.00
N LYS A 436 3.61 28.80 -9.72
CA LYS A 436 2.71 29.85 -9.22
C LYS A 436 1.32 29.33 -8.81
N TRP A 437 1.15 28.03 -8.69
CA TRP A 437 -0.13 27.44 -8.36
C TRP A 437 -0.31 27.25 -6.85
N PRO A 438 -1.58 27.30 -6.36
CA PRO A 438 -1.87 26.91 -5.01
C PRO A 438 -1.74 25.39 -4.85
N ILE A 439 -1.20 24.95 -3.71
CA ILE A 439 -1.00 23.52 -3.41
C ILE A 439 -2.33 22.78 -3.31
N SER A 440 -3.42 23.46 -2.93
CA SER A 440 -4.77 22.89 -2.89
C SER A 440 -5.28 22.40 -4.25
N ALA A 441 -4.73 22.91 -5.35
CA ALA A 441 -5.09 22.50 -6.72
C ALA A 441 -4.34 21.25 -7.19
N LEU A 442 -3.38 20.74 -6.40
CA LEU A 442 -2.54 19.61 -6.78
C LEU A 442 -3.17 18.26 -6.39
N SER A 443 -2.94 17.25 -7.22
CA SER A 443 -3.20 15.85 -6.85
C SER A 443 -2.28 15.41 -5.70
N TYR A 444 -2.64 14.31 -5.04
CA TYR A 444 -1.84 13.75 -3.95
C TYR A 444 -0.39 13.43 -4.41
N GLY A 445 -0.21 12.81 -5.57
CA GLY A 445 1.11 12.52 -6.13
C GLY A 445 1.93 13.78 -6.44
N GLN A 446 1.28 14.86 -6.93
CA GLN A 446 1.93 16.16 -7.13
C GLN A 446 2.32 16.79 -5.80
N LYS A 447 1.48 16.73 -4.76
CA LYS A 447 1.84 17.17 -3.40
C LYS A 447 3.03 16.42 -2.85
N LYS A 448 3.11 15.10 -3.07
CA LYS A 448 4.27 14.27 -2.70
C LYS A 448 5.55 14.76 -3.41
N ARG A 449 5.47 15.10 -4.69
CA ARG A 449 6.60 15.70 -5.42
C ARG A 449 6.99 17.08 -4.89
N VAL A 450 6.03 17.88 -4.38
CA VAL A 450 6.35 19.15 -3.70
C VAL A 450 7.16 18.88 -2.44
N THR A 451 6.73 17.95 -1.57
CA THR A 451 7.48 17.62 -0.35
C THR A 451 8.86 17.02 -0.64
N ILE A 452 9.04 16.32 -1.77
CA ILE A 452 10.36 15.91 -2.24
C ILE A 452 11.17 17.13 -2.69
N ALA A 453 10.56 18.10 -3.39
CA ALA A 453 11.22 19.33 -3.78
C ALA A 453 11.67 20.17 -2.58
N ASP A 454 10.85 20.24 -1.51
CA ASP A 454 11.18 20.91 -0.25
C ASP A 454 12.44 20.33 0.41
N ALA A 455 12.60 19.00 0.33
CA ALA A 455 13.80 18.34 0.82
C ALA A 455 15.01 18.58 -0.10
N LEU A 456 14.82 18.45 -1.42
CA LEU A 456 15.91 18.53 -2.41
C LEU A 456 16.46 19.95 -2.63
N VAL A 457 15.68 21.00 -2.34
CA VAL A 457 16.12 22.39 -2.54
C VAL A 457 17.32 22.75 -1.66
N LEU A 458 17.54 22.00 -0.57
CA LEU A 458 18.68 22.10 0.32
C LEU A 458 19.93 21.35 -0.16
N ASP A 459 19.83 20.65 -1.32
CA ASP A 459 20.89 19.84 -1.94
C ASP A 459 21.45 18.70 -1.04
N PRO A 460 20.59 17.93 -0.34
CA PRO A 460 21.04 16.84 0.52
C PRO A 460 21.68 15.72 -0.30
N LYS A 461 22.62 14.97 0.30
CA LYS A 461 23.23 13.79 -0.36
C LYS A 461 22.46 12.50 -0.09
N ILE A 462 21.60 12.51 0.93
CA ILE A 462 20.70 11.39 1.28
C ILE A 462 19.28 11.91 1.29
N ILE A 463 18.36 11.17 0.72
CA ILE A 463 16.92 11.37 0.91
C ILE A 463 16.30 10.15 1.56
N ILE A 464 15.58 10.35 2.65
CA ILE A 464 14.81 9.32 3.34
C ILE A 464 13.33 9.54 3.00
N LEU A 465 12.66 8.50 2.47
CA LEU A 465 11.25 8.55 2.13
C LEU A 465 10.50 7.52 2.98
N ASP A 466 9.54 8.00 3.76
CA ASP A 466 8.66 7.13 4.53
C ASP A 466 7.40 6.83 3.69
N GLU A 467 7.24 5.55 3.29
CA GLU A 467 6.14 5.04 2.47
C GLU A 467 5.88 5.91 1.22
N PRO A 468 6.84 6.02 0.28
CA PRO A 468 6.73 6.96 -0.84
C PRO A 468 5.53 6.71 -1.75
N THR A 469 5.04 5.48 -1.80
CA THR A 469 3.99 5.03 -2.71
C THR A 469 2.67 4.69 -2.01
N ALA A 470 2.57 4.90 -0.69
CA ALA A 470 1.36 4.59 0.06
C ALA A 470 0.13 5.30 -0.50
N GLY A 471 -0.97 4.55 -0.70
CA GLY A 471 -2.22 5.08 -1.22
C GLY A 471 -2.18 5.53 -2.69
N GLN A 472 -1.13 5.15 -3.44
CA GLN A 472 -1.01 5.44 -4.87
C GLN A 472 -1.45 4.25 -5.72
N ASP A 473 -2.11 4.54 -6.85
CA ASP A 473 -2.29 3.54 -7.90
C ASP A 473 -0.97 3.27 -8.64
N TRP A 474 -0.95 2.20 -9.43
CA TRP A 474 0.25 1.74 -10.15
C TRP A 474 0.90 2.81 -11.04
N ARG A 475 0.12 3.64 -11.70
CA ARG A 475 0.64 4.68 -12.59
C ARG A 475 1.39 5.76 -11.80
N HIS A 476 0.75 6.29 -10.76
CA HIS A 476 1.38 7.29 -9.88
C HIS A 476 2.56 6.70 -9.10
N TYR A 477 2.45 5.45 -8.68
CA TYR A 477 3.53 4.67 -8.08
C TYR A 477 4.76 4.64 -9.01
N THR A 478 4.60 4.21 -10.27
CA THR A 478 5.68 4.13 -11.25
C THR A 478 6.29 5.50 -11.50
N ASP A 479 5.47 6.55 -11.69
CA ASP A 479 5.93 7.92 -11.89
C ASP A 479 6.83 8.42 -10.73
N ILE A 480 6.50 8.09 -9.48
CA ILE A 480 7.30 8.46 -8.30
C ILE A 480 8.60 7.66 -8.27
N MET A 481 8.55 6.36 -8.54
CA MET A 481 9.72 5.51 -8.48
C MET A 481 10.72 5.80 -9.59
N GLU A 482 10.28 6.01 -10.83
CA GLU A 482 11.14 6.43 -11.94
C GLU A 482 11.80 7.78 -11.66
N PHE A 483 11.04 8.70 -11.05
CA PHE A 483 11.60 9.96 -10.59
C PHE A 483 12.71 9.75 -9.54
N LEU A 484 12.51 8.88 -8.53
CA LEU A 484 13.53 8.56 -7.53
C LEU A 484 14.76 7.88 -8.16
N VAL A 485 14.56 7.01 -9.14
CA VAL A 485 15.66 6.42 -9.92
C VAL A 485 16.45 7.50 -10.66
N SER A 486 15.77 8.51 -11.22
CA SER A 486 16.44 9.64 -11.89
C SER A 486 17.29 10.46 -10.91
N LEU A 487 16.79 10.72 -9.71
CA LEU A 487 17.54 11.38 -8.64
C LEU A 487 18.77 10.57 -8.20
N ASN A 488 18.60 9.26 -8.06
CA ASN A 488 19.70 8.36 -7.72
C ASN A 488 20.81 8.38 -8.79
N LYS A 489 20.43 8.38 -10.09
CA LYS A 489 21.39 8.54 -11.20
C LYS A 489 22.14 9.89 -11.16
N LEU A 490 21.58 10.92 -10.53
CA LEU A 490 22.24 12.22 -10.29
C LEU A 490 23.14 12.19 -9.03
N GLY A 491 23.29 11.04 -8.37
CA GLY A 491 24.18 10.84 -7.22
C GLY A 491 23.50 10.98 -5.85
N VAL A 492 22.19 11.16 -5.77
CA VAL A 492 21.46 11.21 -4.51
C VAL A 492 21.32 9.78 -3.97
N THR A 493 21.72 9.54 -2.73
CA THR A 493 21.50 8.29 -2.02
C THR A 493 20.06 8.22 -1.52
N VAL A 494 19.35 7.12 -1.80
CA VAL A 494 17.92 6.98 -1.49
C VAL A 494 17.71 5.88 -0.46
N LEU A 495 17.08 6.22 0.66
CA LEU A 495 16.65 5.28 1.70
C LEU A 495 15.13 5.27 1.77
N MET A 496 14.49 4.18 1.40
CA MET A 496 13.03 4.05 1.37
C MET A 496 12.56 3.16 2.50
N ILE A 497 11.67 3.66 3.33
CA ILE A 497 10.91 2.84 4.27
C ILE A 497 9.65 2.37 3.55
N THR A 498 9.44 1.06 3.46
CA THR A 498 8.26 0.52 2.77
C THR A 498 7.84 -0.84 3.29
N HIS A 499 6.55 -1.13 3.17
CA HIS A 499 5.98 -2.46 3.30
C HIS A 499 5.62 -3.08 1.93
N ASP A 500 5.83 -2.36 0.83
CA ASP A 500 5.60 -2.87 -0.52
C ASP A 500 6.80 -3.72 -0.99
N MET A 501 6.59 -5.04 -1.01
CA MET A 501 7.63 -5.99 -1.44
C MET A 501 7.93 -5.90 -2.93
N HIS A 502 6.97 -5.46 -3.74
CA HIS A 502 7.19 -5.21 -5.15
C HIS A 502 8.12 -4.02 -5.37
N LEU A 503 7.91 -2.92 -4.63
CA LEU A 503 8.81 -1.77 -4.65
C LEU A 503 10.23 -2.18 -4.23
N CYS A 504 10.33 -2.94 -3.14
CA CYS A 504 11.61 -3.44 -2.67
C CYS A 504 12.32 -4.26 -3.74
N LEU A 505 11.60 -5.18 -4.41
CA LEU A 505 12.16 -6.04 -5.44
C LEU A 505 12.59 -5.28 -6.70
N GLU A 506 11.77 -4.33 -7.17
CA GLU A 506 11.98 -3.69 -8.47
C GLU A 506 12.98 -2.54 -8.42
N TYR A 507 13.07 -1.83 -7.29
CA TYR A 507 13.83 -0.58 -7.20
C TYR A 507 14.96 -0.59 -6.17
N ALA A 508 14.88 -1.41 -5.11
CA ALA A 508 15.95 -1.49 -4.13
C ALA A 508 16.96 -2.59 -4.49
N ARG A 509 18.23 -2.25 -4.46
CA ARG A 509 19.30 -3.26 -4.60
C ARG A 509 19.54 -4.01 -3.30
N ARG A 510 19.31 -3.36 -2.16
CA ARG A 510 19.59 -3.83 -0.80
C ARG A 510 18.40 -3.58 0.10
N ALA A 511 18.14 -4.49 1.02
CA ALA A 511 17.07 -4.37 1.99
C ALA A 511 17.59 -4.59 3.42
N LEU A 512 17.23 -3.67 4.30
CA LEU A 512 17.42 -3.73 5.74
C LEU A 512 16.13 -4.26 6.36
N VAL A 513 16.16 -5.45 6.94
CA VAL A 513 14.98 -6.13 7.48
C VAL A 513 14.84 -5.89 8.96
N PHE A 514 13.77 -5.24 9.37
CA PHE A 514 13.47 -4.90 10.76
C PHE A 514 12.38 -5.78 11.35
N SER A 515 12.56 -6.23 12.60
CA SER A 515 11.53 -6.85 13.42
C SER A 515 11.79 -6.57 14.90
N ASP A 516 10.75 -6.26 15.66
CA ASP A 516 10.80 -6.06 17.11
C ASP A 516 11.92 -5.12 17.56
N GLY A 517 12.13 -4.02 16.82
CA GLY A 517 13.15 -3.04 17.11
C GLY A 517 14.59 -3.47 16.82
N ARG A 518 14.81 -4.57 16.07
CA ARG A 518 16.13 -5.09 15.69
C ARG A 518 16.31 -5.17 14.19
N LEU A 519 17.54 -5.04 13.72
CA LEU A 519 17.95 -5.34 12.35
C LEU A 519 18.21 -6.85 12.24
N LEU A 520 17.30 -7.60 11.59
CA LEU A 520 17.43 -9.03 11.41
C LEU A 520 18.35 -9.43 10.26
N ALA A 521 18.36 -8.63 9.20
CA ALA A 521 19.18 -8.90 8.02
C ALA A 521 19.48 -7.59 7.27
N ASP A 522 20.63 -7.60 6.61
CA ASP A 522 21.16 -6.59 5.71
C ASP A 522 21.68 -7.33 4.48
N LYS A 523 20.85 -7.41 3.43
CA LYS A 523 21.08 -8.29 2.28
C LYS A 523 20.54 -7.68 0.98
N PRO A 524 20.96 -8.20 -0.20
CA PRO A 524 20.29 -7.91 -1.46
C PRO A 524 18.76 -8.17 -1.37
N ALA A 525 17.96 -7.29 -1.99
CA ALA A 525 16.51 -7.36 -1.91
C ALA A 525 15.95 -8.71 -2.40
N TYR A 526 16.52 -9.27 -3.48
CA TYR A 526 16.09 -10.56 -4.00
C TYR A 526 16.34 -11.72 -3.02
N GLU A 527 17.39 -11.67 -2.19
CA GLU A 527 17.64 -12.69 -1.16
C GLU A 527 16.62 -12.60 -0.03
N VAL A 528 16.31 -11.38 0.43
CA VAL A 528 15.30 -11.14 1.47
C VAL A 528 13.94 -11.70 1.04
N LEU A 529 13.53 -11.41 -0.20
CA LEU A 529 12.20 -11.73 -0.71
C LEU A 529 12.05 -13.18 -1.20
N SER A 530 13.12 -13.95 -1.14
CA SER A 530 13.15 -15.38 -1.44
C SER A 530 13.50 -16.26 -0.23
N ASP A 531 13.64 -15.68 0.97
CA ASP A 531 13.90 -16.38 2.22
C ASP A 531 12.62 -16.49 3.07
N PRO A 532 11.91 -17.63 3.07
CA PRO A 532 10.65 -17.80 3.78
C PRO A 532 10.81 -17.70 5.31
N VAL A 533 11.97 -18.07 5.85
CA VAL A 533 12.24 -18.01 7.29
C VAL A 533 12.39 -16.55 7.73
N LEU A 534 13.13 -15.77 6.96
CA LEU A 534 13.31 -14.34 7.21
C LEU A 534 11.99 -13.59 7.00
N ALA A 535 11.25 -13.89 5.93
CA ALA A 535 9.96 -13.30 5.64
C ALA A 535 8.97 -13.54 6.80
N ALA A 536 8.87 -14.78 7.30
CA ALA A 536 8.00 -15.10 8.42
C ALA A 536 8.40 -14.35 9.72
N LYS A 537 9.71 -14.26 10.03
CA LYS A 537 10.21 -13.55 11.22
C LYS A 537 9.96 -12.04 11.18
N ALA A 538 9.97 -11.44 9.99
CA ALA A 538 9.80 -10.01 9.81
C ALA A 538 8.37 -9.61 9.42
N ASN A 539 7.40 -10.53 9.46
CA ASN A 539 6.04 -10.36 8.96
C ASN A 539 5.98 -9.80 7.52
N LEU A 540 6.96 -10.19 6.71
CA LEU A 540 6.97 -9.96 5.28
C LEU A 540 6.24 -11.11 4.57
N ARG A 541 6.05 -10.96 3.27
CA ARG A 541 5.49 -11.99 2.41
C ARG A 541 6.48 -12.28 1.28
N GLU A 542 6.61 -13.55 0.95
CA GLU A 542 7.28 -13.96 -0.27
C GLU A 542 6.50 -13.42 -1.48
N THR A 543 7.21 -13.08 -2.53
CA THR A 543 6.58 -12.68 -3.79
C THR A 543 5.99 -13.89 -4.51
N SER A 544 5.03 -13.69 -5.41
CA SER A 544 4.49 -14.78 -6.24
C SER A 544 5.54 -15.41 -7.16
N LEU A 545 6.70 -14.78 -7.35
CA LEU A 545 7.84 -15.38 -8.04
C LEU A 545 8.42 -16.56 -7.26
N TYR A 546 8.42 -16.51 -5.93
CA TYR A 546 8.84 -17.64 -5.09
C TYR A 546 7.91 -18.85 -5.31
N ASP A 547 6.61 -18.64 -5.32
CA ASP A 547 5.66 -19.71 -5.59
C ASP A 547 5.72 -20.19 -7.05
N LEU A 548 5.98 -19.31 -8.02
CA LEU A 548 6.21 -19.68 -9.41
C LEU A 548 7.47 -20.58 -9.54
N ALA A 549 8.52 -20.28 -8.79
CA ALA A 549 9.72 -21.12 -8.75
C ALA A 549 9.40 -22.54 -8.27
N ARG A 550 8.56 -22.68 -7.23
CA ARG A 550 8.08 -23.99 -6.74
C ARG A 550 7.27 -24.75 -7.79
N ILE A 551 6.33 -24.08 -8.47
CA ILE A 551 5.53 -24.67 -9.55
C ILE A 551 6.42 -25.17 -10.69
N CYS A 552 7.50 -24.45 -10.99
CA CYS A 552 8.47 -24.82 -12.02
C CYS A 552 9.55 -25.80 -11.53
N ALA A 553 9.48 -26.27 -10.28
CA ALA A 553 10.49 -27.15 -9.66
C ALA A 553 11.92 -26.58 -9.78
N ILE A 554 12.09 -25.30 -9.43
CA ILE A 554 13.39 -24.64 -9.31
C ILE A 554 13.85 -24.83 -7.87
N ASP A 555 14.99 -25.49 -7.66
CA ASP A 555 15.51 -25.82 -6.33
C ASP A 555 15.86 -24.58 -5.49
N ASP A 556 16.42 -23.56 -6.13
CA ASP A 556 16.74 -22.28 -5.50
C ASP A 556 15.88 -21.15 -6.09
N ALA A 557 14.80 -20.79 -5.40
CA ALA A 557 13.89 -19.74 -5.81
C ALA A 557 14.57 -18.36 -5.97
N ARG A 558 15.71 -18.13 -5.27
CA ARG A 558 16.50 -16.89 -5.37
C ARG A 558 16.93 -16.62 -6.80
N THR A 559 17.20 -17.64 -7.57
CA THR A 559 17.65 -17.50 -8.97
C THR A 559 16.55 -16.89 -9.84
N LEU A 560 15.29 -17.26 -9.66
CA LEU A 560 14.16 -16.70 -10.40
C LEU A 560 13.84 -15.26 -9.95
N VAL A 561 13.81 -15.02 -8.64
CA VAL A 561 13.57 -13.68 -8.08
C VAL A 561 14.65 -12.71 -8.53
N ARG A 562 15.92 -13.17 -8.55
CA ARG A 562 17.06 -12.40 -9.08
C ARG A 562 16.93 -12.13 -10.58
N ALA A 563 16.58 -13.14 -11.38
CA ALA A 563 16.39 -12.99 -12.83
C ALA A 563 15.35 -11.91 -13.15
N TYR A 564 14.27 -11.87 -12.36
CA TYR A 564 13.24 -10.84 -12.50
C TYR A 564 13.77 -9.45 -12.15
N ASN A 565 14.51 -9.33 -11.05
CA ASN A 565 15.09 -8.08 -10.56
C ASN A 565 16.11 -7.49 -11.56
N GLU A 566 17.06 -8.29 -12.05
CA GLU A 566 18.08 -7.85 -13.00
C GLU A 566 17.49 -7.42 -14.36
N GLY A 567 16.39 -8.03 -14.79
CA GLY A 567 15.67 -7.64 -15.99
C GLY A 567 14.83 -6.37 -15.84
N GLY A 568 14.64 -5.84 -14.60
CA GLY A 568 13.83 -4.64 -14.31
C GLY A 568 14.64 -3.35 -14.15
N ILE A 569 15.90 -3.44 -13.70
CA ILE A 569 16.72 -2.26 -13.35
C ILE A 569 17.47 -1.67 -14.59
N GLY A 570 17.40 -2.27 -15.75
CA GLY A 570 18.19 -1.93 -16.93
C GLY A 570 17.46 -1.80 -18.26
N GLY A 571 16.13 -1.86 -18.30
CA GLY A 571 15.36 -1.73 -19.53
C GLY A 571 14.89 -0.32 -19.79
#